data_efadd787b5013881224f25667b735445
#
_entry.id   efadd787b5013881224f25667b735445
#
_cell.length_a   1.000
_cell.length_b   1.000
_cell.length_c   1.000
_cell.angle_alpha   90.00
_cell.angle_beta   90.00
_cell.angle_gamma   90.00
#
_symmetry.space_group_name_H-M   'P 1'
#
loop_
_entity.id
_entity.type
_entity.pdbx_description
1 polymer ?
#
loop_
_entity_poly.entity_id
_entity_poly.type
_entity_poly.pdbx_seq_one_letter_code
_entity_poly.pdbx_strand_id
1 'polypeptide(L)'
;MISEAVVHMPPPSSGDIRFVPNRVCIPIGMACNVKCSYCLRNAGRIREPKGLSPLMRRFLSQLDPDQTEAVVINGGEPLLYMDRIREVFDLVSPKINRVVMTNGTLLTPDITDYLLSQNVELHFSHEGTGAMELKGVDVLTDERIVEQLNRFKKMRCYNILTNKNQDCVANYEYIRQKITVEKFYFTSFPMFAFAGNEYLVKEFDFDFFTRSLSELYELYPETLTRDPSNQCRRQIGVNVLPDGSIASIATLKVYGSVLNTRDEILAAIHQCGDDAFCRNRDCDVRESCYTSPQCATPFTCRAMETEINVHRAMEHAGGIFRR
;
A
#
# COMPACT_ATOMS: atom_id res chain seq x y z
N MET A 1 9.58 -7.10 -22.55
CA MET A 1 10.56 -8.01 -21.95
C MET A 1 11.20 -7.25 -20.81
N ILE A 2 10.78 -7.51 -19.56
CA ILE A 2 11.44 -6.96 -18.37
C ILE A 2 12.70 -7.81 -18.21
N SER A 3 13.85 -7.18 -18.35
CA SER A 3 15.18 -7.78 -18.26
C SER A 3 15.33 -8.52 -16.93
N GLU A 4 15.78 -9.78 -17.01
CA GLU A 4 16.11 -10.69 -15.92
C GLU A 4 17.39 -10.28 -15.17
N ALA A 5 17.50 -9.09 -14.70
CA ALA A 5 18.64 -8.71 -13.87
C ALA A 5 18.20 -8.29 -12.45
N VAL A 6 17.48 -9.18 -11.77
CA VAL A 6 17.48 -9.13 -10.32
C VAL A 6 18.73 -9.91 -9.87
N VAL A 7 19.85 -9.21 -9.72
CA VAL A 7 21.02 -9.77 -9.07
C VAL A 7 20.67 -10.00 -7.61
N HIS A 8 20.18 -11.20 -7.30
CA HIS A 8 20.05 -11.67 -5.92
C HIS A 8 21.44 -11.95 -5.37
N MET A 9 22.08 -10.91 -4.86
CA MET A 9 23.09 -11.15 -3.83
C MET A 9 22.33 -11.45 -2.54
N PRO A 10 22.47 -12.64 -1.94
CA PRO A 10 21.87 -12.89 -0.63
C PRO A 10 22.48 -11.87 0.34
N PRO A 11 21.66 -11.25 1.21
CA PRO A 11 22.21 -10.35 2.22
C PRO A 11 23.20 -11.13 3.10
N PRO A 12 24.27 -10.49 3.55
CA PRO A 12 25.21 -11.13 4.46
C PRO A 12 24.45 -11.66 5.68
N SER A 13 24.75 -12.88 6.08
CA SER A 13 24.07 -13.55 7.20
C SER A 13 24.52 -13.04 8.58
N SER A 14 25.58 -12.24 8.64
CA SER A 14 26.19 -11.71 9.85
C SER A 14 26.41 -10.19 9.74
N GLY A 15 26.30 -9.51 10.86
CA GLY A 15 26.42 -8.05 11.00
C GLY A 15 25.31 -7.48 11.87
N ASP A 16 25.47 -6.28 12.35
CA ASP A 16 24.47 -5.59 13.16
C ASP A 16 23.31 -5.08 12.32
N ILE A 17 22.10 -5.12 12.86
CA ILE A 17 20.94 -4.48 12.25
C ILE A 17 21.14 -2.95 12.34
N ARG A 18 21.07 -2.28 11.21
CA ARG A 18 21.30 -0.84 11.11
C ARG A 18 20.14 -0.07 10.49
N PHE A 19 19.22 -0.79 9.84
CA PHE A 19 18.04 -0.20 9.26
C PHE A 19 16.98 0.02 10.34
N VAL A 20 16.64 1.27 10.58
CA VAL A 20 15.61 1.67 11.56
C VAL A 20 14.49 2.41 10.82
N PRO A 21 13.45 1.72 10.36
CA PRO A 21 12.31 2.34 9.71
C PRO A 21 11.24 2.74 10.73
N ASN A 22 10.53 3.82 10.49
CA ASN A 22 9.32 4.08 11.26
C ASN A 22 8.11 3.24 10.79
N ARG A 23 8.18 2.65 9.59
CA ARG A 23 7.18 1.71 9.07
C ARG A 23 7.86 0.61 8.27
N VAL A 24 7.51 -0.64 8.57
CA VAL A 24 8.04 -1.83 7.90
C VAL A 24 6.95 -2.43 7.03
N CYS A 25 7.15 -2.49 5.71
CA CYS A 25 6.26 -3.17 4.78
C CYS A 25 6.87 -4.53 4.39
N ILE A 26 6.15 -5.63 4.65
CA ILE A 26 6.63 -7.00 4.45
C ILE A 26 5.73 -7.72 3.44
N PRO A 27 6.21 -7.99 2.22
CA PRO A 27 5.52 -8.90 1.31
C PRO A 27 5.72 -10.34 1.78
N ILE A 28 4.79 -10.82 2.61
CA ILE A 28 4.93 -12.11 3.32
C ILE A 28 4.89 -13.32 2.39
N GLY A 29 4.30 -13.18 1.23
CA GLY A 29 4.20 -14.16 0.17
C GLY A 29 3.68 -13.51 -1.12
N MET A 30 3.89 -14.16 -2.27
CA MET A 30 3.58 -13.58 -3.58
C MET A 30 2.41 -14.27 -4.29
N ALA A 31 1.93 -15.43 -3.83
CA ALA A 31 0.72 -16.01 -4.38
C ALA A 31 -0.51 -15.16 -4.02
N CYS A 32 -1.47 -15.15 -4.93
CA CYS A 32 -2.75 -14.49 -4.74
C CYS A 32 -3.85 -15.35 -5.36
N ASN A 33 -5.00 -15.39 -4.72
CA ASN A 33 -6.19 -16.08 -5.20
C ASN A 33 -7.08 -15.22 -6.11
N VAL A 34 -6.71 -13.94 -6.30
CA VAL A 34 -7.37 -12.97 -7.19
C VAL A 34 -6.40 -12.53 -8.27
N LYS A 35 -6.89 -12.26 -9.49
CA LYS A 35 -6.10 -11.82 -10.64
C LYS A 35 -6.52 -10.41 -11.07
N CYS A 36 -6.22 -9.41 -10.22
CA CYS A 36 -6.54 -8.02 -10.54
C CYS A 36 -5.82 -7.58 -11.83
N SER A 37 -6.56 -6.95 -12.74
CA SER A 37 -6.02 -6.44 -14.02
C SER A 37 -4.97 -5.34 -13.84
N TYR A 38 -5.02 -4.62 -12.72
CA TYR A 38 -4.10 -3.54 -12.35
C TYR A 38 -2.99 -3.98 -11.38
N CYS A 39 -2.82 -5.28 -11.12
CA CYS A 39 -1.92 -5.75 -10.07
C CYS A 39 -0.47 -5.32 -10.30
N LEU A 40 0.01 -4.38 -9.49
CA LEU A 40 1.38 -3.88 -9.52
C LEU A 40 2.42 -4.99 -9.34
N ARG A 41 2.10 -6.00 -8.53
CA ARG A 41 3.02 -7.09 -8.18
C ARG A 41 2.96 -8.25 -9.13
N ASN A 42 2.02 -8.25 -10.10
CA ASN A 42 1.81 -9.39 -10.99
C ASN A 42 1.76 -10.71 -10.20
N ALA A 43 0.93 -10.71 -9.16
CA ALA A 43 0.88 -11.74 -8.14
C ALA A 43 0.77 -13.15 -8.76
N GLY A 44 1.56 -14.08 -8.23
CA GLY A 44 1.69 -15.44 -8.74
C GLY A 44 2.71 -15.61 -9.87
N ARG A 45 3.33 -14.53 -10.38
CA ARG A 45 4.42 -14.58 -11.38
C ARG A 45 5.82 -14.36 -10.79
N ILE A 46 5.90 -13.93 -9.54
CA ILE A 46 7.16 -13.70 -8.83
C ILE A 46 7.46 -14.92 -7.97
N ARG A 47 8.75 -15.27 -7.88
CA ARG A 47 9.19 -16.41 -7.06
C ARG A 47 8.76 -16.26 -5.62
N GLU A 48 8.12 -17.28 -5.08
CA GLU A 48 7.62 -17.33 -3.71
C GLU A 48 8.80 -17.32 -2.71
N PRO A 49 8.79 -16.42 -1.70
CA PRO A 49 9.76 -16.47 -0.61
C PRO A 49 9.65 -17.77 0.19
N LYS A 50 10.79 -18.33 0.61
CA LYS A 50 10.83 -19.58 1.37
C LYS A 50 10.42 -19.47 2.85
N GLY A 51 9.90 -18.31 3.29
CA GLY A 51 9.64 -17.98 4.69
C GLY A 51 10.63 -16.93 5.21
N LEU A 52 10.58 -16.64 6.51
CA LEU A 52 11.46 -15.65 7.13
C LEU A 52 12.87 -16.24 7.33
N SER A 53 13.88 -15.50 6.87
CA SER A 53 15.27 -15.84 7.14
C SER A 53 15.66 -15.58 8.62
N PRO A 54 16.74 -16.17 9.12
CA PRO A 54 17.27 -15.84 10.44
C PRO A 54 17.57 -14.35 10.63
N LEU A 55 18.04 -13.69 9.54
CA LEU A 55 18.29 -12.24 9.54
C LEU A 55 16.98 -11.46 9.70
N MET A 56 15.93 -11.82 8.98
CA MET A 56 14.63 -11.18 9.08
C MET A 56 13.99 -11.37 10.47
N ARG A 57 14.07 -12.58 11.04
CA ARG A 57 13.61 -12.84 12.42
C ARG A 57 14.32 -11.96 13.43
N ARG A 58 15.65 -11.86 13.34
CA ARG A 58 16.44 -10.98 14.18
C ARG A 58 16.05 -9.52 14.01
N PHE A 59 15.87 -9.05 12.77
CA PHE A 59 15.40 -7.70 12.49
C PHE A 59 14.07 -7.40 13.16
N LEU A 60 13.07 -8.27 12.98
CA LEU A 60 11.73 -8.08 13.54
C LEU A 60 11.74 -8.06 15.08
N SER A 61 12.55 -8.93 15.72
CA SER A 61 12.65 -8.98 17.17
C SER A 61 13.39 -7.81 17.80
N GLN A 62 14.14 -7.04 16.99
CA GLN A 62 14.88 -5.85 17.41
C GLN A 62 14.18 -4.53 17.06
N LEU A 63 12.98 -4.57 16.46
CA LEU A 63 12.22 -3.36 16.19
C LEU A 63 11.86 -2.63 17.48
N ASP A 64 12.28 -1.38 17.56
CA ASP A 64 12.00 -0.51 18.68
C ASP A 64 10.62 0.16 18.52
N PRO A 65 9.66 -0.08 19.43
CA PRO A 65 8.33 0.53 19.35
C PRO A 65 8.33 2.05 19.49
N ASP A 66 9.39 2.65 20.01
CA ASP A 66 9.52 4.11 20.10
C ASP A 66 9.98 4.74 18.77
N GLN A 67 10.52 3.93 17.85
CA GLN A 67 10.98 4.35 16.52
C GLN A 67 10.14 3.78 15.38
N THR A 68 9.57 2.58 15.57
CA THR A 68 8.77 1.90 14.56
C THR A 68 7.28 1.99 14.93
N GLU A 69 6.53 2.73 14.14
CA GLU A 69 5.09 2.94 14.34
C GLU A 69 4.24 1.74 13.92
N ALA A 70 4.63 1.08 12.81
CA ALA A 70 3.82 0.01 12.23
C ALA A 70 4.62 -1.05 11.47
N VAL A 71 4.14 -2.29 11.55
CA VAL A 71 4.49 -3.39 10.66
C VAL A 71 3.28 -3.70 9.78
N VAL A 72 3.49 -3.63 8.46
CA VAL A 72 2.46 -3.83 7.44
C VAL A 72 2.74 -5.10 6.68
N ILE A 73 1.88 -6.07 6.85
CA ILE A 73 1.90 -7.32 6.09
C ILE A 73 1.17 -7.10 4.76
N ASN A 74 1.84 -7.34 3.66
CA ASN A 74 1.30 -7.26 2.31
C ASN A 74 1.85 -8.39 1.42
N GLY A 75 1.71 -8.30 0.10
CA GLY A 75 2.23 -9.30 -0.83
C GLY A 75 1.29 -9.52 -2.01
N GLY A 76 1.04 -10.79 -2.36
CA GLY A 76 -0.11 -11.20 -3.15
C GLY A 76 -1.38 -11.11 -2.31
N GLU A 77 -1.85 -12.25 -1.75
CA GLU A 77 -2.86 -12.26 -0.70
C GLU A 77 -2.23 -12.79 0.61
N PRO A 78 -2.01 -11.93 1.60
CA PRO A 78 -1.37 -12.33 2.86
C PRO A 78 -2.11 -13.42 3.63
N LEU A 79 -3.44 -13.47 3.56
CA LEU A 79 -4.22 -14.46 4.32
C LEU A 79 -4.02 -15.90 3.82
N LEU A 80 -3.35 -16.11 2.66
CA LEU A 80 -2.85 -17.42 2.25
C LEU A 80 -1.68 -17.92 3.15
N TYR A 81 -1.09 -17.05 3.94
CA TYR A 81 0.15 -17.30 4.69
C TYR A 81 -0.02 -17.04 6.19
N MET A 82 -1.14 -17.46 6.75
CA MET A 82 -1.47 -17.20 8.17
C MET A 82 -0.37 -17.64 9.14
N ASP A 83 0.31 -18.75 8.88
CA ASP A 83 1.41 -19.22 9.74
C ASP A 83 2.57 -18.21 9.75
N ARG A 84 2.90 -17.60 8.60
CA ARG A 84 3.93 -16.56 8.52
C ARG A 84 3.48 -15.26 9.18
N ILE A 85 2.20 -14.90 9.07
CA ILE A 85 1.64 -13.74 9.78
C ILE A 85 1.77 -13.94 11.28
N ARG A 86 1.45 -15.15 11.78
CA ARG A 86 1.60 -15.51 13.21
C ARG A 86 3.06 -15.35 13.63
N GLU A 87 3.99 -15.92 12.86
CA GLU A 87 5.44 -15.82 13.13
C GLU A 87 5.92 -14.36 13.20
N VAL A 88 5.49 -13.48 12.27
CA VAL A 88 5.83 -12.06 12.32
C VAL A 88 5.29 -11.41 13.59
N PHE A 89 4.02 -11.67 13.94
CA PHE A 89 3.40 -11.05 15.10
C PHE A 89 3.94 -11.54 16.42
N ASP A 90 4.45 -12.78 16.49
CA ASP A 90 5.14 -13.33 17.68
C ASP A 90 6.51 -12.66 17.89
N LEU A 91 7.17 -12.22 16.80
CA LEU A 91 8.48 -11.56 16.86
C LEU A 91 8.40 -10.06 17.14
N VAL A 92 7.29 -9.42 16.77
CA VAL A 92 7.13 -7.95 16.85
C VAL A 92 6.46 -7.54 18.14
N SER A 93 7.01 -6.52 18.82
CA SER A 93 6.40 -5.95 20.03
C SER A 93 4.91 -5.61 19.81
N PRO A 94 4.00 -5.96 20.75
CA PRO A 94 2.58 -5.63 20.65
C PRO A 94 2.29 -4.12 20.73
N LYS A 95 3.27 -3.30 21.09
CA LYS A 95 3.17 -1.83 21.06
C LYS A 95 3.27 -1.27 19.64
N ILE A 96 3.83 -2.02 18.68
CA ILE A 96 3.92 -1.62 17.28
C ILE A 96 2.60 -1.94 16.59
N ASN A 97 2.03 -0.99 15.85
CA ASN A 97 0.79 -1.19 15.11
C ASN A 97 0.94 -2.32 14.10
N ARG A 98 0.02 -3.27 14.13
CA ARG A 98 -0.05 -4.41 13.22
C ARG A 98 -1.07 -4.13 12.13
N VAL A 99 -0.64 -4.18 10.88
CA VAL A 99 -1.48 -3.90 9.72
C VAL A 99 -1.44 -5.10 8.78
N VAL A 100 -2.59 -5.54 8.30
CA VAL A 100 -2.70 -6.56 7.25
C VAL A 100 -3.45 -5.98 6.07
N MET A 101 -2.81 -6.01 4.88
CA MET A 101 -3.43 -5.56 3.62
C MET A 101 -3.99 -6.79 2.89
N THR A 102 -5.30 -6.85 2.68
CA THR A 102 -5.98 -8.01 2.09
C THR A 102 -7.01 -7.62 1.03
N ASN A 103 -7.27 -8.52 0.10
CA ASN A 103 -8.42 -8.43 -0.82
C ASN A 103 -9.74 -8.88 -0.17
N GLY A 104 -9.69 -9.42 1.05
CA GLY A 104 -10.84 -9.82 1.86
C GLY A 104 -11.46 -11.18 1.54
N THR A 105 -11.12 -11.81 0.42
CA THR A 105 -11.77 -13.06 -0.05
C THR A 105 -11.60 -14.26 0.89
N LEU A 106 -10.60 -14.24 1.76
CA LEU A 106 -10.26 -15.34 2.67
C LEU A 106 -10.64 -15.05 4.13
N LEU A 107 -11.39 -13.99 4.40
CA LEU A 107 -11.85 -13.70 5.74
C LEU A 107 -12.88 -14.74 6.18
N THR A 108 -12.50 -15.53 7.17
CA THR A 108 -13.36 -16.47 7.89
C THR A 108 -13.49 -16.04 9.35
N PRO A 109 -14.45 -16.55 10.13
CA PRO A 109 -14.53 -16.26 11.56
C PRO A 109 -13.21 -16.49 12.29
N ASP A 110 -12.55 -17.64 12.08
CA ASP A 110 -11.29 -18.00 12.76
C ASP A 110 -10.15 -17.04 12.43
N ILE A 111 -10.02 -16.65 11.14
CA ILE A 111 -9.00 -15.68 10.72
C ILE A 111 -9.31 -14.32 11.33
N THR A 112 -10.57 -13.90 11.29
CA THR A 112 -11.00 -12.62 11.86
C THR A 112 -10.77 -12.58 13.36
N ASP A 113 -11.13 -13.63 14.09
CA ASP A 113 -10.90 -13.76 15.55
C ASP A 113 -9.41 -13.61 15.89
N TYR A 114 -8.55 -14.30 15.13
CA TYR A 114 -7.11 -14.18 15.32
C TYR A 114 -6.63 -12.74 15.07
N LEU A 115 -7.00 -12.12 13.94
CA LEU A 115 -6.56 -10.77 13.62
C LEU A 115 -7.05 -9.75 14.65
N LEU A 116 -8.28 -9.88 15.13
CA LEU A 116 -8.83 -9.05 16.21
C LEU A 116 -8.11 -9.25 17.52
N SER A 117 -7.76 -10.50 17.89
CA SER A 117 -6.99 -10.79 19.10
C SER A 117 -5.60 -10.17 19.09
N GLN A 118 -5.04 -9.94 17.88
CA GLN A 118 -3.76 -9.28 17.67
C GLN A 118 -3.88 -7.75 17.50
N ASN A 119 -5.08 -7.18 17.69
CA ASN A 119 -5.38 -5.76 17.51
C ASN A 119 -4.95 -5.22 16.13
N VAL A 120 -5.19 -6.01 15.07
CA VAL A 120 -4.81 -5.66 13.70
C VAL A 120 -5.69 -4.53 13.16
N GLU A 121 -5.07 -3.52 12.56
CA GLU A 121 -5.75 -2.60 11.64
C GLU A 121 -5.85 -3.27 10.27
N LEU A 122 -7.07 -3.49 9.79
CA LEU A 122 -7.28 -4.10 8.49
C LEU A 122 -7.17 -3.03 7.39
N HIS A 123 -6.27 -3.27 6.43
CA HIS A 123 -6.24 -2.52 5.18
C HIS A 123 -6.88 -3.38 4.08
N PHE A 124 -8.05 -2.99 3.68
CA PHE A 124 -8.88 -3.69 2.71
C PHE A 124 -8.79 -3.02 1.34
N SER A 125 -8.61 -3.78 0.27
CA SER A 125 -8.62 -3.23 -1.09
C SER A 125 -9.92 -3.55 -1.81
N HIS A 126 -10.59 -2.50 -2.33
CA HIS A 126 -11.83 -2.65 -3.07
C HIS A 126 -12.02 -1.54 -4.10
N GLU A 127 -12.39 -1.89 -5.32
CA GLU A 127 -12.48 -0.99 -6.47
C GLU A 127 -13.88 -0.38 -6.65
N GLY A 128 -14.69 -0.41 -5.58
CA GLY A 128 -16.05 0.14 -5.62
C GLY A 128 -16.89 -0.52 -6.71
N THR A 129 -17.52 0.29 -7.54
CA THR A 129 -18.38 -0.15 -8.64
C THR A 129 -17.65 -0.94 -9.72
N GLY A 130 -16.32 -0.84 -9.79
CA GLY A 130 -15.48 -1.57 -10.76
C GLY A 130 -14.96 -2.93 -10.29
N ALA A 131 -15.33 -3.40 -9.08
CA ALA A 131 -14.72 -4.58 -8.47
C ALA A 131 -14.79 -5.84 -9.35
N MET A 132 -15.97 -6.16 -9.90
CA MET A 132 -16.14 -7.34 -10.77
C MET A 132 -15.29 -7.26 -12.04
N GLU A 133 -15.25 -6.09 -12.71
CA GLU A 133 -14.50 -5.93 -13.96
C GLU A 133 -12.98 -5.98 -13.72
N LEU A 134 -12.51 -5.40 -12.63
CA LEU A 134 -11.09 -5.21 -12.35
C LEU A 134 -10.44 -6.39 -11.60
N LYS A 135 -11.19 -7.06 -10.74
CA LYS A 135 -10.73 -8.18 -9.91
C LYS A 135 -11.34 -9.53 -10.29
N GLY A 136 -12.47 -9.56 -11.01
CA GLY A 136 -13.26 -10.77 -11.24
C GLY A 136 -13.99 -11.26 -10.01
N VAL A 137 -14.00 -10.49 -8.93
CA VAL A 137 -14.72 -10.79 -7.68
C VAL A 137 -15.12 -9.49 -6.99
N ASP A 138 -16.34 -9.46 -6.47
CA ASP A 138 -16.82 -8.42 -5.58
C ASP A 138 -17.18 -9.04 -4.23
N VAL A 139 -16.28 -8.90 -3.27
CA VAL A 139 -16.44 -9.52 -1.94
C VAL A 139 -17.55 -8.88 -1.11
N LEU A 140 -18.01 -7.67 -1.48
CA LEU A 140 -19.12 -7.01 -0.79
C LEU A 140 -20.49 -7.58 -1.17
N THR A 141 -20.54 -8.49 -2.13
CA THR A 141 -21.75 -9.27 -2.46
C THR A 141 -21.88 -10.55 -1.61
N ASP A 142 -20.82 -10.97 -0.91
CA ASP A 142 -20.87 -12.11 0.02
C ASP A 142 -21.11 -11.58 1.46
N GLU A 143 -22.33 -11.82 1.96
CA GLU A 143 -22.73 -11.35 3.30
C GLU A 143 -21.85 -11.92 4.42
N ARG A 144 -21.30 -13.13 4.25
CA ARG A 144 -20.40 -13.75 5.24
C ARG A 144 -19.09 -12.96 5.35
N ILE A 145 -18.56 -12.50 4.21
CA ILE A 145 -17.34 -11.67 4.20
C ILE A 145 -17.64 -10.28 4.77
N VAL A 146 -18.77 -9.69 4.38
CA VAL A 146 -19.23 -8.39 4.89
C VAL A 146 -19.37 -8.42 6.41
N GLU A 147 -19.96 -9.50 6.96
CA GLU A 147 -20.04 -9.70 8.41
C GLU A 147 -18.66 -9.69 9.06
N GLN A 148 -17.67 -10.42 8.51
CA GLN A 148 -16.33 -10.44 9.07
C GLN A 148 -15.63 -9.08 8.96
N LEU A 149 -15.77 -8.36 7.84
CA LEU A 149 -15.24 -7.02 7.67
C LEU A 149 -15.79 -6.05 8.73
N ASN A 150 -17.09 -6.11 9.00
CA ASN A 150 -17.75 -5.23 9.97
C ASN A 150 -17.41 -5.51 11.43
N ARG A 151 -16.71 -6.59 11.74
CA ARG A 151 -16.20 -6.89 13.09
C ARG A 151 -14.96 -6.07 13.47
N PHE A 152 -14.25 -5.50 12.49
CA PHE A 152 -13.07 -4.67 12.78
C PHE A 152 -13.50 -3.31 13.32
N LYS A 153 -12.79 -2.82 14.36
CA LYS A 153 -13.06 -1.49 14.95
C LYS A 153 -12.48 -0.37 14.10
N LYS A 154 -11.42 -0.68 13.34
CA LYS A 154 -10.69 0.26 12.50
C LYS A 154 -10.31 -0.42 11.20
N MET A 155 -10.60 0.24 10.10
CA MET A 155 -10.32 -0.26 8.75
C MET A 155 -9.92 0.89 7.84
N ARG A 156 -8.97 0.61 6.94
CA ARG A 156 -8.69 1.48 5.80
C ARG A 156 -9.03 0.76 4.51
N CYS A 157 -9.85 1.39 3.67
CA CYS A 157 -10.12 0.91 2.32
C CYS A 157 -9.24 1.64 1.32
N TYR A 158 -8.53 0.87 0.50
CA TYR A 158 -7.82 1.37 -0.67
C TYR A 158 -8.63 1.10 -1.92
N ASN A 159 -9.00 2.17 -2.61
CA ASN A 159 -9.73 2.14 -3.87
C ASN A 159 -8.77 2.55 -5.00
N ILE A 160 -8.40 1.60 -5.84
CA ILE A 160 -7.53 1.83 -6.99
C ILE A 160 -8.39 2.27 -8.17
N LEU A 161 -8.11 3.45 -8.72
CA LEU A 161 -8.83 4.02 -9.85
C LEU A 161 -8.19 3.65 -11.18
N THR A 162 -9.03 3.31 -12.12
CA THR A 162 -8.72 3.07 -13.54
C THR A 162 -9.74 3.78 -14.41
N ASN A 163 -9.67 3.67 -15.72
CA ASN A 163 -10.71 4.17 -16.62
C ASN A 163 -12.08 3.48 -16.46
N LYS A 164 -12.20 2.48 -15.57
CA LYS A 164 -13.43 1.69 -15.32
C LYS A 164 -14.20 2.11 -14.07
N ASN A 165 -13.54 2.82 -13.18
CA ASN A 165 -14.10 3.19 -11.87
C ASN A 165 -13.61 4.55 -11.38
N GLN A 166 -13.64 5.58 -12.24
CA GLN A 166 -13.09 6.91 -11.93
C GLN A 166 -13.93 7.73 -10.93
N ASP A 167 -15.18 7.33 -10.69
CA ASP A 167 -16.08 8.04 -9.79
C ASP A 167 -15.78 7.73 -8.32
N CYS A 168 -15.10 8.65 -7.65
CA CYS A 168 -14.71 8.49 -6.24
C CYS A 168 -15.92 8.46 -5.29
N VAL A 169 -16.96 9.27 -5.59
CA VAL A 169 -18.18 9.34 -4.78
C VAL A 169 -18.95 8.03 -4.89
N ALA A 170 -19.24 7.58 -6.12
CA ALA A 170 -19.95 6.33 -6.36
C ALA A 170 -19.23 5.11 -5.74
N ASN A 171 -17.90 5.07 -5.83
CA ASN A 171 -17.10 4.01 -5.22
C ASN A 171 -17.19 4.03 -3.69
N TYR A 172 -17.10 5.21 -3.08
CA TYR A 172 -17.22 5.36 -1.63
C TYR A 172 -18.59 4.95 -1.15
N GLU A 173 -19.66 5.46 -1.77
CA GLU A 173 -21.04 5.16 -1.41
C GLU A 173 -21.35 3.67 -1.54
N TYR A 174 -20.92 3.05 -2.64
CA TYR A 174 -21.04 1.61 -2.85
C TYR A 174 -20.44 0.81 -1.69
N ILE A 175 -19.24 1.15 -1.26
CA ILE A 175 -18.54 0.47 -0.18
C ILE A 175 -19.24 0.77 1.18
N ARG A 176 -19.59 2.02 1.45
CA ARG A 176 -20.20 2.43 2.72
C ARG A 176 -21.61 1.90 2.95
N GLN A 177 -22.33 1.52 1.90
CA GLN A 177 -23.60 0.81 2.05
C GLN A 177 -23.45 -0.55 2.74
N LYS A 178 -22.28 -1.17 2.66
CA LYS A 178 -21.97 -2.50 3.21
C LYS A 178 -21.05 -2.46 4.42
N ILE A 179 -20.10 -1.54 4.43
CA ILE A 179 -19.10 -1.42 5.49
C ILE A 179 -19.54 -0.37 6.50
N THR A 180 -19.84 -0.83 7.73
CA THR A 180 -20.35 0.00 8.83
C THR A 180 -19.33 0.24 9.95
N VAL A 181 -18.06 -0.09 9.72
CA VAL A 181 -16.96 0.07 10.68
C VAL A 181 -16.89 1.53 11.16
N GLU A 182 -16.82 1.73 12.49
CA GLU A 182 -16.84 3.05 13.12
C GLU A 182 -15.69 3.94 12.65
N LYS A 183 -14.46 3.42 12.67
CA LYS A 183 -13.26 4.12 12.19
C LYS A 183 -12.89 3.63 10.80
N PHE A 184 -13.60 4.13 9.82
CA PHE A 184 -13.39 3.79 8.42
C PHE A 184 -12.63 4.91 7.70
N TYR A 185 -11.48 4.56 7.13
CA TYR A 185 -10.67 5.46 6.31
C TYR A 185 -10.75 5.02 4.86
N PHE A 186 -11.06 5.93 3.97
CA PHE A 186 -11.12 5.66 2.54
C PHE A 186 -9.99 6.42 1.82
N THR A 187 -9.31 5.76 0.92
CA THR A 187 -8.25 6.35 0.11
C THR A 187 -8.46 5.92 -1.33
N SER A 188 -8.79 6.87 -2.18
CA SER A 188 -8.98 6.65 -3.61
C SER A 188 -7.80 7.25 -4.36
N PHE A 189 -7.14 6.48 -5.21
CA PHE A 189 -6.01 6.96 -5.98
C PHE A 189 -5.89 6.25 -7.33
N PRO A 190 -5.44 6.95 -8.38
CA PRO A 190 -5.20 6.34 -9.67
C PRO A 190 -4.14 5.25 -9.61
N MET A 191 -4.35 4.19 -10.39
CA MET A 191 -3.38 3.10 -10.47
C MET A 191 -2.02 3.56 -11.00
N PHE A 192 -0.97 2.85 -10.61
CA PHE A 192 0.33 3.02 -11.25
C PHE A 192 0.33 2.34 -12.62
N ALA A 193 0.52 3.13 -13.68
CA ALA A 193 0.65 2.59 -15.02
C ALA A 193 2.04 1.96 -15.22
N PHE A 194 2.07 0.75 -15.76
CA PHE A 194 3.28 0.02 -16.12
C PHE A 194 3.04 -0.83 -17.38
N ALA A 195 4.11 -1.35 -17.95
CA ALA A 195 4.01 -2.14 -19.18
C ALA A 195 3.03 -3.32 -19.05
N GLY A 196 2.01 -3.32 -19.88
CA GLY A 196 0.97 -4.35 -19.93
C GLY A 196 -0.36 -4.01 -19.25
N ASN A 197 -0.47 -2.85 -18.58
CA ASN A 197 -1.73 -2.37 -18.01
C ASN A 197 -2.14 -0.96 -18.48
N GLU A 198 -1.45 -0.39 -19.47
CA GLU A 198 -1.69 0.95 -19.98
C GLU A 198 -3.12 1.16 -20.50
N TYR A 199 -3.79 0.08 -20.93
CA TYR A 199 -5.18 0.13 -21.39
C TYR A 199 -6.16 0.53 -20.29
N LEU A 200 -5.82 0.32 -19.02
CA LEU A 200 -6.64 0.70 -17.86
C LEU A 200 -6.55 2.20 -17.53
N VAL A 201 -5.59 2.90 -18.12
CA VAL A 201 -5.42 4.35 -17.97
C VAL A 201 -5.62 5.09 -19.27
N LYS A 202 -5.83 4.34 -20.37
CA LYS A 202 -6.20 4.94 -21.64
C LYS A 202 -7.54 5.66 -21.48
N GLU A 203 -7.61 6.89 -21.95
CA GLU A 203 -8.82 7.71 -21.86
C GLU A 203 -9.27 8.00 -20.40
N PHE A 204 -8.33 7.94 -19.43
CA PHE A 204 -8.59 8.36 -18.07
C PHE A 204 -8.90 9.87 -18.06
N ASP A 205 -10.09 10.23 -17.56
CA ASP A 205 -10.54 11.62 -17.50
C ASP A 205 -10.07 12.27 -16.19
N PHE A 206 -8.97 13.01 -16.26
CA PHE A 206 -8.42 13.72 -15.11
C PHE A 206 -9.31 14.86 -14.62
N ASP A 207 -10.08 15.49 -15.48
CA ASP A 207 -10.99 16.57 -15.09
C ASP A 207 -12.19 16.01 -14.33
N PHE A 208 -12.70 14.86 -14.79
CA PHE A 208 -13.74 14.13 -14.05
C PHE A 208 -13.20 13.63 -12.71
N PHE A 209 -12.02 13.01 -12.69
CA PHE A 209 -11.38 12.55 -11.45
C PHE A 209 -11.21 13.70 -10.45
N THR A 210 -10.71 14.85 -10.89
CA THR A 210 -10.53 16.04 -10.04
C THR A 210 -11.86 16.49 -9.43
N ARG A 211 -12.93 16.57 -10.23
CA ARG A 211 -14.26 16.96 -9.74
C ARG A 211 -14.81 15.92 -8.76
N SER A 212 -14.77 14.63 -9.11
CA SER A 212 -15.31 13.56 -8.27
C SER A 212 -14.55 13.41 -6.96
N LEU A 213 -13.22 13.61 -6.95
CA LEU A 213 -12.42 13.61 -5.74
C LEU A 213 -12.73 14.83 -4.83
N SER A 214 -12.91 16.02 -5.43
CA SER A 214 -13.31 17.22 -4.70
C SER A 214 -14.69 17.03 -4.07
N GLU A 215 -15.65 16.54 -4.85
CA GLU A 215 -17.01 16.25 -4.39
C GLU A 215 -17.03 15.21 -3.26
N LEU A 216 -16.20 14.16 -3.36
CA LEU A 216 -16.03 13.17 -2.28
C LEU A 216 -15.63 13.84 -0.96
N TYR A 217 -14.65 14.75 -1.00
CA TYR A 217 -14.18 15.43 0.20
C TYR A 217 -15.17 16.47 0.74
N GLU A 218 -15.99 17.06 -0.14
CA GLU A 218 -17.07 17.99 0.25
C GLU A 218 -18.23 17.26 0.92
N LEU A 219 -18.67 16.15 0.34
CA LEU A 219 -19.81 15.36 0.85
C LEU A 219 -19.41 14.52 2.07
N TYR A 220 -18.18 14.03 2.12
CA TYR A 220 -17.68 13.10 3.12
C TYR A 220 -16.33 13.57 3.68
N PRO A 221 -16.27 14.67 4.45
CA PRO A 221 -15.03 15.27 4.96
C PRO A 221 -14.18 14.30 5.80
N GLU A 222 -14.78 13.26 6.37
CA GLU A 222 -14.07 12.21 7.07
C GLU A 222 -13.15 11.37 6.16
N THR A 223 -13.35 11.42 4.84
CA THR A 223 -12.48 10.77 3.85
C THR A 223 -11.21 11.56 3.58
N LEU A 224 -11.21 12.87 3.89
CA LEU A 224 -10.02 13.72 3.84
C LEU A 224 -9.05 13.29 4.94
N THR A 225 -8.45 12.12 4.76
CA THR A 225 -7.42 11.65 5.66
C THR A 225 -6.13 12.43 5.43
N ARG A 226 -5.38 12.68 6.50
CA ARG A 226 -4.11 13.44 6.58
C ARG A 226 -3.40 13.60 5.24
N ASP A 227 -2.97 14.83 4.96
CA ASP A 227 -2.15 15.20 3.80
C ASP A 227 -1.23 14.04 3.34
N PRO A 228 -1.47 13.45 2.16
CA PRO A 228 -0.63 12.39 1.63
C PRO A 228 0.86 12.80 1.57
N SER A 229 1.14 14.09 1.34
CA SER A 229 2.50 14.64 1.27
C SER A 229 3.25 14.55 2.61
N ASN A 230 2.56 14.61 3.74
CA ASN A 230 3.17 14.50 5.07
C ASN A 230 3.55 13.07 5.46
N GLN A 231 2.91 12.06 4.86
CA GLN A 231 3.22 10.66 5.16
C GLN A 231 4.54 10.22 4.54
N CYS A 232 4.95 10.79 3.42
CA CYS A 232 6.12 10.35 2.65
C CYS A 232 7.43 11.05 2.95
N ARG A 233 7.41 12.26 3.47
CA ARG A 233 8.65 12.97 3.85
C ARG A 233 9.49 12.20 4.89
N ARG A 234 8.88 11.27 5.62
CA ARG A 234 9.53 10.47 6.67
C ARG A 234 9.71 9.00 6.32
N GLN A 235 9.11 8.51 5.23
CA GLN A 235 9.10 7.10 4.89
C GLN A 235 9.88 6.86 3.60
N ILE A 236 10.86 5.97 3.67
CA ILE A 236 11.40 5.35 2.45
C ILE A 236 10.35 4.35 2.00
N GLY A 237 9.77 4.55 0.81
CA GLY A 237 8.78 3.64 0.21
C GLY A 237 9.43 2.33 -0.23
N VAL A 238 9.86 1.50 0.72
CA VAL A 238 10.51 0.22 0.45
C VAL A 238 9.81 -0.93 1.18
N ASN A 239 9.98 -2.13 0.63
CA ASN A 239 9.64 -3.36 1.31
C ASN A 239 10.88 -3.94 1.99
N VAL A 240 10.67 -4.58 3.14
CA VAL A 240 11.64 -5.49 3.72
C VAL A 240 11.20 -6.91 3.35
N LEU A 241 11.99 -7.57 2.50
CA LEU A 241 11.68 -8.90 2.02
C LEU A 241 11.90 -9.96 3.12
N PRO A 242 11.29 -11.14 3.02
CA PRO A 242 11.45 -12.20 4.01
C PRO A 242 12.88 -12.68 4.26
N ASP A 243 13.81 -12.41 3.35
CA ASP A 243 15.23 -12.71 3.49
C ASP A 243 16.03 -11.59 4.21
N GLY A 244 15.40 -10.46 4.52
CA GLY A 244 16.03 -9.28 5.10
C GLY A 244 16.55 -8.27 4.07
N SER A 245 16.35 -8.51 2.77
CA SER A 245 16.66 -7.54 1.72
C SER A 245 15.70 -6.36 1.75
N ILE A 246 16.17 -5.18 1.35
CA ILE A 246 15.35 -3.97 1.19
C ILE A 246 15.16 -3.71 -0.31
N ALA A 247 13.92 -3.63 -0.73
CA ALA A 247 13.55 -3.57 -2.13
C ALA A 247 12.48 -2.52 -2.45
N SER A 248 12.41 -2.11 -3.70
CA SER A 248 11.32 -1.29 -4.25
C SER A 248 9.95 -1.91 -3.98
N ILE A 249 8.97 -1.08 -3.66
CA ILE A 249 7.57 -1.54 -3.52
C ILE A 249 7.02 -2.03 -4.86
N ALA A 250 7.35 -1.36 -5.96
CA ALA A 250 6.78 -1.63 -7.27
C ALA A 250 7.51 -2.76 -8.02
N THR A 251 8.84 -2.68 -8.08
CA THR A 251 9.64 -3.56 -8.96
C THR A 251 10.31 -4.70 -8.23
N LEU A 252 10.34 -4.66 -6.89
CA LEU A 252 11.13 -5.55 -6.02
C LEU A 252 12.64 -5.52 -6.30
N LYS A 253 13.13 -4.48 -6.99
CA LYS A 253 14.58 -4.25 -7.16
C LYS A 253 15.20 -4.04 -5.79
N VAL A 254 16.27 -4.78 -5.50
CA VAL A 254 16.96 -4.74 -4.22
C VAL A 254 17.93 -3.57 -4.17
N TYR A 255 17.89 -2.81 -3.09
CA TYR A 255 18.76 -1.65 -2.81
C TYR A 255 19.79 -1.93 -1.70
N GLY A 256 19.58 -2.98 -0.94
CA GLY A 256 20.41 -3.36 0.18
C GLY A 256 19.71 -4.33 1.11
N SER A 257 20.05 -4.27 2.39
CA SER A 257 19.46 -5.14 3.41
C SER A 257 19.26 -4.39 4.73
N VAL A 258 18.64 -5.03 5.70
CA VAL A 258 18.47 -4.50 7.06
C VAL A 258 19.79 -4.26 7.81
N LEU A 259 20.93 -4.66 7.24
CA LEU A 259 22.27 -4.35 7.75
C LEU A 259 22.79 -2.99 7.28
N ASN A 260 22.13 -2.36 6.32
CA ASN A 260 22.45 -1.02 5.85
C ASN A 260 21.72 0.04 6.67
N THR A 261 22.31 1.22 6.79
CA THR A 261 21.62 2.40 7.33
C THR A 261 20.58 2.92 6.33
N ARG A 262 19.68 3.75 6.83
CA ARG A 262 18.72 4.47 5.98
C ARG A 262 19.39 5.27 4.87
N ASP A 263 20.51 5.96 5.20
CA ASP A 263 21.21 6.81 4.24
C ASP A 263 21.94 6.00 3.17
N GLU A 264 22.51 4.84 3.53
CA GLU A 264 23.07 3.88 2.57
C GLU A 264 22.00 3.35 1.59
N ILE A 265 20.78 3.07 2.07
CA ILE A 265 19.67 2.64 1.22
C ILE A 265 19.23 3.79 0.31
N LEU A 266 19.11 5.01 0.82
CA LEU A 266 18.81 6.18 0.00
C LEU A 266 19.87 6.38 -1.08
N ALA A 267 21.15 6.31 -0.74
CA ALA A 267 22.25 6.41 -1.70
C ALA A 267 22.17 5.33 -2.79
N ALA A 268 21.82 4.09 -2.43
CA ALA A 268 21.64 3.01 -3.39
C ALA A 268 20.43 3.23 -4.33
N ILE A 269 19.32 3.76 -3.82
CA ILE A 269 18.17 4.17 -4.63
C ILE A 269 18.63 5.23 -5.64
N HIS A 270 19.40 6.22 -5.20
CA HIS A 270 19.97 7.28 -6.02
C HIS A 270 20.88 6.74 -7.13
N GLN A 271 21.82 5.91 -6.81
CA GLN A 271 22.77 5.32 -7.77
C GLN A 271 22.08 4.45 -8.83
N CYS A 272 20.98 3.83 -8.48
CA CYS A 272 20.22 3.02 -9.42
C CYS A 272 19.47 3.84 -10.47
N GLY A 273 19.49 5.17 -10.41
CA GLY A 273 18.67 6.05 -11.26
C GLY A 273 17.17 5.87 -10.99
N ASP A 274 16.85 5.12 -9.93
CA ASP A 274 15.51 5.01 -9.37
C ASP A 274 15.19 6.26 -8.51
N ASP A 275 16.09 7.22 -8.53
CA ASP A 275 15.87 8.63 -8.31
C ASP A 275 14.83 9.21 -9.20
N ALA A 276 13.98 8.44 -9.59
CA ALA A 276 12.81 8.97 -10.19
C ALA A 276 11.98 9.84 -9.21
N PHE A 277 12.68 10.48 -8.26
CA PHE A 277 12.25 11.74 -7.74
C PHE A 277 12.09 12.65 -8.92
N CYS A 278 10.92 12.62 -9.41
CA CYS A 278 10.40 13.50 -10.39
C CYS A 278 11.46 14.04 -11.34
N ARG A 279 11.66 13.36 -12.47
CA ARG A 279 12.45 13.90 -13.61
C ARG A 279 11.86 15.24 -14.10
N ASN A 280 10.62 15.52 -13.73
CA ASN A 280 9.96 16.78 -13.98
C ASN A 280 10.42 17.82 -12.94
N ARG A 281 11.47 18.56 -13.28
CA ARG A 281 12.04 19.60 -12.41
C ARG A 281 11.09 20.78 -12.18
N ASP A 282 10.08 20.93 -13.01
CA ASP A 282 9.13 22.04 -13.02
C ASP A 282 7.79 21.69 -12.37
N CYS A 283 7.70 20.57 -11.65
CA CYS A 283 6.47 20.14 -10.99
C CYS A 283 6.29 20.87 -9.64
N ASP A 284 5.21 21.63 -9.52
CA ASP A 284 4.86 22.44 -8.34
C ASP A 284 4.66 21.60 -7.06
N VAL A 285 4.34 20.33 -7.21
CA VAL A 285 4.12 19.42 -6.07
C VAL A 285 5.31 18.50 -5.79
N ARG A 286 6.44 18.70 -6.44
CA ARG A 286 7.63 17.83 -6.36
C ARG A 286 8.06 17.55 -4.92
N GLU A 287 8.10 18.56 -4.07
CA GLU A 287 8.51 18.42 -2.67
C GLU A 287 7.51 17.66 -1.82
N SER A 288 6.26 17.62 -2.24
CA SER A 288 5.14 16.97 -1.58
C SER A 288 4.82 15.60 -2.17
N CYS A 289 5.40 15.27 -3.34
CA CYS A 289 5.11 14.02 -4.04
C CYS A 289 5.71 12.83 -3.30
N TYR A 290 4.89 11.84 -3.02
CA TYR A 290 5.25 10.65 -2.25
C TYR A 290 5.49 9.39 -3.10
N THR A 291 5.37 9.50 -4.42
CA THR A 291 5.44 8.35 -5.32
C THR A 291 6.84 7.95 -5.77
N SER A 292 7.84 8.74 -5.41
CA SER A 292 9.23 8.36 -5.64
C SER A 292 9.57 7.06 -4.90
N PRO A 293 10.26 6.18 -5.50
CA PRO A 293 10.84 5.95 -6.82
C PRO A 293 9.90 5.28 -7.84
N GLN A 294 8.61 5.47 -7.70
CA GLN A 294 7.57 4.72 -8.42
C GLN A 294 6.94 5.50 -9.57
N CYS A 295 7.25 6.80 -9.70
CA CYS A 295 6.77 7.64 -10.81
C CYS A 295 7.41 7.23 -12.14
N ALA A 296 7.04 6.04 -12.63
CA ALA A 296 7.61 5.51 -13.84
C ALA A 296 6.99 6.10 -15.13
N THR A 297 5.83 6.76 -15.02
CA THR A 297 5.08 7.21 -16.19
C THR A 297 4.51 8.63 -16.04
N PRO A 298 4.34 9.38 -17.14
CA PRO A 298 3.67 10.68 -17.11
C PRO A 298 2.25 10.64 -16.55
N PHE A 299 1.55 9.52 -16.74
CA PHE A 299 0.22 9.30 -16.18
C PHE A 299 0.26 9.32 -14.64
N THR A 300 1.13 8.51 -14.03
CA THR A 300 1.27 8.44 -12.57
C THR A 300 1.64 9.81 -11.99
N CYS A 301 2.53 10.53 -12.64
CA CYS A 301 2.93 11.88 -12.23
C CYS A 301 1.72 12.84 -12.23
N ARG A 302 0.95 12.90 -13.31
CA ARG A 302 -0.24 13.74 -13.41
C ARG A 302 -1.31 13.36 -12.39
N ALA A 303 -1.51 12.06 -12.16
CA ALA A 303 -2.47 11.56 -11.17
C ALA A 303 -2.13 12.03 -9.76
N MET A 304 -0.86 11.95 -9.38
CA MET A 304 -0.39 12.37 -8.05
C MET A 304 -0.44 13.89 -7.89
N GLU A 305 -0.07 14.65 -8.92
CA GLU A 305 -0.19 16.10 -8.92
C GLU A 305 -1.64 16.53 -8.70
N THR A 306 -2.58 15.90 -9.41
CA THR A 306 -4.02 16.15 -9.27
C THR A 306 -4.48 15.87 -7.84
N GLU A 307 -4.16 14.71 -7.29
CA GLU A 307 -4.55 14.32 -5.93
C GLU A 307 -4.01 15.32 -4.88
N ILE A 308 -2.73 15.66 -4.96
CA ILE A 308 -2.11 16.61 -4.03
C ILE A 308 -2.74 18.00 -4.14
N ASN A 309 -3.01 18.46 -5.34
CA ASN A 309 -3.60 19.80 -5.55
C ASN A 309 -5.05 19.87 -5.04
N VAL A 310 -5.86 18.83 -5.28
CA VAL A 310 -7.21 18.73 -4.71
C VAL A 310 -7.14 18.73 -3.19
N HIS A 311 -6.26 17.91 -2.60
CA HIS A 311 -6.10 17.86 -1.16
C HIS A 311 -5.70 19.21 -0.55
N ARG A 312 -4.73 19.91 -1.15
CA ARG A 312 -4.31 21.25 -0.72
C ARG A 312 -5.44 22.27 -0.82
N ALA A 313 -6.19 22.25 -1.92
CA ALA A 313 -7.34 23.15 -2.10
C ALA A 313 -8.39 22.93 -1.02
N MET A 314 -8.68 21.68 -0.69
CA MET A 314 -9.64 21.33 0.36
C MET A 314 -9.14 21.70 1.77
N GLU A 315 -7.85 21.53 2.07
CA GLU A 315 -7.26 21.96 3.34
C GLU A 315 -7.32 23.49 3.50
N HIS A 316 -7.06 24.25 2.43
CA HIS A 316 -7.19 25.71 2.45
C HIS A 316 -8.64 26.17 2.62
N ALA A 317 -9.58 25.48 1.96
CA ALA A 317 -11.02 25.71 2.15
C ALA A 317 -11.50 25.30 3.56
N GLY A 318 -10.95 24.20 4.09
CA GLY A 318 -11.28 23.62 5.41
C GLY A 318 -10.75 24.41 6.61
N GLY A 319 -9.94 25.47 6.39
CA GLY A 319 -9.73 26.50 7.42
C GLY A 319 -11.05 27.14 7.91
N ILE A 320 -12.13 26.91 7.18
CA ILE A 320 -13.52 27.27 7.52
C ILE A 320 -14.22 26.16 8.33
N PHE A 321 -13.74 24.90 8.30
CA PHE A 321 -14.40 23.72 8.92
C PHE A 321 -13.75 23.21 10.21
N ARG A 322 -12.65 23.83 10.67
CA ARG A 322 -12.12 23.57 12.02
C ARG A 322 -12.86 24.47 13.04
N ARG A 323 -14.07 24.09 13.37
CA ARG A 323 -14.74 24.51 14.60
C ARG A 323 -15.41 23.32 15.27
#